data_0cb748798d9171041d7373bc7626f02b
#
_entry.id   0cb748798d9171041d7373bc7626f02b
#
_cell.length_a   1.000
_cell.length_b   1.000
_cell.length_c   1.000
_cell.angle_alpha   90.00
_cell.angle_beta   90.00
_cell.angle_gamma   90.00
#
_symmetry.space_group_name_H-M   'P 1'
#
loop_
_entity.id
_entity.type
_entity.pdbx_description
1 polymer ?
#
loop_
_entity_poly.entity_id
_entity_poly.type
_entity_poly.pdbx_seq_one_letter_code
_entity_poly.pdbx_strand_id
1 'polypeptide(L)'
;MDRVVRRQQTMRASVDWSHALLTGPEQVLFRRLAVFPSGFDLDGAQAAAAGGDVQRYEVVDLLSLLADKSLVVTDDSDGRTRYRLLETVRQYALEKLRESGDADAVRARHRDHYAAVAAGLDAPSVAGHERRLNQAELEIDNLRAAFAFSRENGDTGHALLLASCLQPLWRARGRLQEGLAWFAAALADHDAHPAGADPGLYARALADRALIDAVAGITDRLDDAQKALAIARDIEDPALLARALTACGGVAAYNADLARPWLAEAVGLARAVGDKWRLAEVLAWQAYVGFAGEGDPGATRAAGEEARSLADEIGDAFPFTFMSLGAGRGESLAGQPRGSGSACRAR
;
A
#
# COMPACT_ATOMS: atom_id res chain seq x y z
N MET A 1 32.68 13.27 -22.90
CA MET A 1 31.65 14.24 -22.47
C MET A 1 30.88 14.83 -23.69
N ASP A 2 31.51 15.20 -24.75
CA ASP A 2 30.88 15.82 -25.95
C ASP A 2 29.81 14.97 -26.68
N ARG A 3 29.98 13.65 -26.80
CA ARG A 3 29.04 12.79 -27.52
C ARG A 3 27.65 12.66 -26.82
N VAL A 4 27.64 12.65 -25.49
CA VAL A 4 26.38 12.56 -24.70
C VAL A 4 25.58 13.85 -24.81
N VAL A 5 26.28 14.99 -24.70
CA VAL A 5 25.67 16.34 -24.83
C VAL A 5 25.09 16.54 -26.24
N ARG A 6 25.81 16.18 -27.30
CA ARG A 6 25.30 16.27 -28.68
C ARG A 6 24.10 15.37 -28.92
N ARG A 7 24.10 14.14 -28.37
CA ARG A 7 22.97 13.21 -28.50
C ARG A 7 21.71 13.73 -27.80
N GLN A 8 21.86 14.32 -26.61
CA GLN A 8 20.75 14.95 -25.90
C GLN A 8 20.21 16.18 -26.65
N GLN A 9 21.07 17.02 -27.22
CA GLN A 9 20.66 18.17 -28.05
C GLN A 9 19.88 17.72 -29.29
N THR A 10 20.33 16.67 -29.96
CA THR A 10 19.66 16.13 -31.14
C THR A 10 18.29 15.51 -30.79
N MET A 11 18.19 14.80 -29.67
CA MET A 11 16.92 14.24 -29.20
C MET A 11 15.95 15.35 -28.81
N ARG A 12 16.42 16.38 -28.09
CA ARG A 12 15.59 17.53 -27.73
C ARG A 12 15.03 18.25 -28.98
N ALA A 13 15.87 18.52 -29.97
CA ALA A 13 15.44 19.14 -31.21
C ALA A 13 14.40 18.30 -31.97
N SER A 14 14.51 16.95 -31.91
CA SER A 14 13.52 16.06 -32.50
C SER A 14 12.18 16.12 -31.76
N VAL A 15 12.20 16.18 -30.42
CA VAL A 15 10.97 16.33 -29.62
C VAL A 15 10.34 17.72 -29.81
N ASP A 16 11.16 18.78 -29.88
CA ASP A 16 10.70 20.15 -30.19
C ASP A 16 9.94 20.18 -31.53
N TRP A 17 10.52 19.55 -32.57
CA TRP A 17 9.89 19.48 -33.88
C TRP A 17 8.57 18.70 -33.84
N SER A 18 8.55 17.51 -33.20
CA SER A 18 7.35 16.70 -33.06
C SER A 18 6.25 17.44 -32.27
N HIS A 19 6.63 18.15 -31.21
CA HIS A 19 5.71 18.96 -30.40
C HIS A 19 5.11 20.13 -31.20
N ALA A 20 5.91 20.77 -32.08
CA ALA A 20 5.43 21.86 -32.94
C ALA A 20 4.36 21.41 -33.97
N LEU A 21 4.29 20.12 -34.27
CA LEU A 21 3.29 19.51 -35.15
C LEU A 21 2.02 19.07 -34.42
N LEU A 22 1.94 19.21 -33.10
CA LEU A 22 0.78 18.89 -32.31
C LEU A 22 -0.29 19.95 -32.41
N THR A 23 -1.55 19.53 -32.46
CA THR A 23 -2.71 20.42 -32.27
C THR A 23 -2.79 20.91 -30.81
N GLY A 24 -3.58 21.94 -30.56
CA GLY A 24 -3.75 22.46 -29.20
C GLY A 24 -4.16 21.40 -28.16
N PRO A 25 -5.20 20.61 -28.40
CA PRO A 25 -5.58 19.51 -27.48
C PRO A 25 -4.50 18.45 -27.29
N GLU A 26 -3.77 18.06 -28.35
CA GLU A 26 -2.64 17.13 -28.25
C GLU A 26 -1.50 17.71 -27.39
N GLN A 27 -1.16 19.00 -27.54
CA GLN A 27 -0.14 19.66 -26.72
C GLN A 27 -0.57 19.69 -25.24
N VAL A 28 -1.85 19.97 -24.98
CA VAL A 28 -2.40 19.97 -23.62
C VAL A 28 -2.31 18.58 -22.99
N LEU A 29 -2.78 17.55 -23.70
CA LEU A 29 -2.69 16.16 -23.21
C LEU A 29 -1.23 15.78 -23.00
N PHE A 30 -0.38 15.99 -23.98
CA PHE A 30 1.03 15.62 -23.94
C PHE A 30 1.76 16.17 -22.70
N ARG A 31 1.63 17.48 -22.42
CA ARG A 31 2.27 18.08 -21.24
C ARG A 31 1.71 17.56 -19.93
N ARG A 32 0.39 17.25 -19.86
CA ARG A 32 -0.26 16.73 -18.66
C ARG A 32 0.13 15.29 -18.36
N LEU A 33 0.39 14.47 -19.37
CA LEU A 33 0.87 13.09 -19.19
C LEU A 33 2.25 13.01 -18.55
N ALA A 34 3.02 14.09 -18.52
CA ALA A 34 4.32 14.14 -17.86
C ALA A 34 4.28 13.95 -16.35
N VAL A 35 3.09 14.08 -15.72
CA VAL A 35 2.89 13.84 -14.29
C VAL A 35 3.17 12.38 -13.88
N PHE A 36 3.04 11.44 -14.83
CA PHE A 36 3.29 10.03 -14.59
C PHE A 36 4.80 9.73 -14.64
N PRO A 37 5.43 9.31 -13.54
CA PRO A 37 6.85 8.95 -13.52
C PRO A 37 7.15 7.63 -14.24
N SER A 38 6.16 6.75 -14.34
CA SER A 38 6.24 5.44 -15.01
C SER A 38 5.09 5.26 -16.01
N GLY A 39 4.69 4.01 -16.30
CA GLY A 39 3.53 3.74 -17.12
C GLY A 39 2.21 4.04 -16.42
N PHE A 40 1.15 4.23 -17.20
CA PHE A 40 -0.21 4.48 -16.76
C PHE A 40 -1.20 3.79 -17.70
N ASP A 41 -2.43 3.58 -17.25
CA ASP A 41 -3.53 3.10 -18.07
C ASP A 41 -4.43 4.25 -18.56
N LEU A 42 -5.46 3.91 -19.33
CA LEU A 42 -6.41 4.90 -19.84
C LEU A 42 -7.16 5.61 -18.71
N ASP A 43 -7.53 4.90 -17.65
CA ASP A 43 -8.27 5.49 -16.53
C ASP A 43 -7.42 6.53 -15.80
N GLY A 44 -6.12 6.24 -15.57
CA GLY A 44 -5.16 7.17 -15.02
C GLY A 44 -4.97 8.41 -15.90
N ALA A 45 -4.79 8.21 -17.21
CA ALA A 45 -4.69 9.32 -18.17
C ALA A 45 -5.95 10.20 -18.16
N GLN A 46 -7.13 9.59 -18.19
CA GLN A 46 -8.40 10.31 -18.13
C GLN A 46 -8.60 11.08 -16.82
N ALA A 47 -8.20 10.47 -15.69
CA ALA A 47 -8.34 11.11 -14.40
C ALA A 47 -7.40 12.32 -14.22
N ALA A 48 -6.13 12.18 -14.58
CA ALA A 48 -5.13 13.21 -14.38
C ALA A 48 -5.11 14.28 -15.48
N ALA A 49 -5.29 13.87 -16.75
CA ALA A 49 -5.04 14.75 -17.88
C ALA A 49 -6.31 15.36 -18.51
N ALA A 50 -7.51 14.82 -18.27
CA ALA A 50 -8.75 15.45 -18.73
C ALA A 50 -9.06 16.73 -17.94
N GLY A 51 -9.88 17.58 -18.59
CA GLY A 51 -10.37 18.86 -18.03
C GLY A 51 -10.00 20.07 -18.91
N GLY A 52 -10.83 21.12 -18.86
CA GLY A 52 -10.66 22.30 -19.72
C GLY A 52 -10.79 21.93 -21.20
N ASP A 53 -9.72 22.12 -21.94
CA ASP A 53 -9.70 21.92 -23.40
C ASP A 53 -9.61 20.43 -23.84
N VAL A 54 -9.50 19.49 -22.91
CA VAL A 54 -9.43 18.03 -23.19
C VAL A 54 -10.57 17.33 -22.46
N GLN A 55 -11.54 16.81 -23.22
CA GLN A 55 -12.65 16.07 -22.65
C GLN A 55 -12.23 14.62 -22.35
N ARG A 56 -12.83 14.01 -21.31
CA ARG A 56 -12.48 12.65 -20.89
C ARG A 56 -12.57 11.61 -22.03
N TYR A 57 -13.61 11.71 -22.86
CA TYR A 57 -13.81 10.79 -23.99
C TYR A 57 -12.80 10.98 -25.12
N GLU A 58 -12.17 12.16 -25.25
CA GLU A 58 -11.17 12.46 -26.29
C GLU A 58 -9.79 11.88 -25.96
N VAL A 59 -9.53 11.56 -24.67
CA VAL A 59 -8.20 11.14 -24.22
C VAL A 59 -7.69 9.92 -24.97
N VAL A 60 -8.55 8.94 -25.27
CA VAL A 60 -8.13 7.72 -25.98
C VAL A 60 -7.67 8.01 -27.41
N ASP A 61 -8.40 8.88 -28.14
CA ASP A 61 -8.06 9.25 -29.51
C ASP A 61 -6.77 10.09 -29.53
N LEU A 62 -6.66 11.03 -28.60
CA LEU A 62 -5.45 11.87 -28.47
C LEU A 62 -4.23 11.04 -28.07
N LEU A 63 -4.36 10.02 -27.20
CA LEU A 63 -3.28 9.08 -26.90
C LEU A 63 -2.83 8.31 -28.14
N SER A 64 -3.76 7.87 -28.98
CA SER A 64 -3.45 7.19 -30.23
C SER A 64 -2.67 8.11 -31.17
N LEU A 65 -3.09 9.36 -31.32
CA LEU A 65 -2.38 10.36 -32.13
C LEU A 65 -0.97 10.67 -31.61
N LEU A 66 -0.78 10.72 -30.27
CA LEU A 66 0.53 10.89 -29.66
C LEU A 66 1.41 9.65 -29.85
N ALA A 67 0.82 8.45 -29.84
CA ALA A 67 1.53 7.20 -30.11
C ALA A 67 1.99 7.12 -31.57
N ASP A 68 1.16 7.49 -32.53
CA ASP A 68 1.50 7.57 -33.95
C ASP A 68 2.67 8.52 -34.21
N LYS A 69 2.79 9.59 -33.40
CA LYS A 69 3.89 10.55 -33.44
C LYS A 69 5.11 10.13 -32.58
N SER A 70 5.10 8.92 -32.04
CA SER A 70 6.15 8.35 -31.18
C SER A 70 6.47 9.18 -29.92
N LEU A 71 5.53 9.99 -29.44
CA LEU A 71 5.63 10.74 -28.20
C LEU A 71 5.12 9.95 -27.00
N VAL A 72 4.25 8.98 -27.22
CA VAL A 72 3.76 8.00 -26.24
C VAL A 72 4.10 6.60 -26.75
N VAL A 73 4.54 5.74 -25.88
CA VAL A 73 4.77 4.31 -26.14
C VAL A 73 3.63 3.52 -25.55
N THR A 74 3.08 2.60 -26.32
CA THR A 74 2.05 1.66 -25.87
C THR A 74 2.68 0.30 -25.56
N ASP A 75 2.15 -0.38 -24.56
CA ASP A 75 2.52 -1.75 -24.17
C ASP A 75 1.23 -2.53 -23.90
N ASP A 76 1.02 -3.60 -24.65
CA ASP A 76 -0.17 -4.46 -24.58
C ASP A 76 0.15 -5.81 -23.90
N SER A 77 1.20 -5.86 -23.07
CA SER A 77 1.67 -7.06 -22.42
C SER A 77 0.67 -7.57 -21.46
N ASP A 78 -0.12 -8.08 -21.03
CA ASP A 78 -1.06 -8.55 -20.00
C ASP A 78 -2.56 -8.30 -20.31
N GLY A 79 -2.91 -8.10 -21.59
CA GLY A 79 -4.31 -7.92 -22.00
C GLY A 79 -4.92 -6.57 -21.55
N ARG A 80 -4.08 -5.62 -21.15
CA ARG A 80 -4.42 -4.22 -20.89
C ARG A 80 -3.42 -3.32 -21.57
N THR A 81 -3.91 -2.33 -22.29
CA THR A 81 -3.04 -1.32 -22.88
C THR A 81 -2.51 -0.38 -21.81
N ARG A 82 -1.20 -0.29 -21.73
CA ARG A 82 -0.51 0.69 -20.89
C ARG A 82 0.24 1.69 -21.78
N TYR A 83 0.36 2.89 -21.28
CA TYR A 83 1.01 4.00 -21.95
C TYR A 83 2.19 4.48 -21.11
N ARG A 84 3.23 4.98 -21.75
CA ARG A 84 4.35 5.64 -21.07
C ARG A 84 5.01 6.66 -21.97
N LEU A 85 5.63 7.66 -21.37
CA LEU A 85 6.54 8.53 -22.08
C LEU A 85 7.98 8.03 -21.88
N LEU A 86 8.80 8.12 -22.93
CA LEU A 86 10.23 7.93 -22.75
C LEU A 86 10.78 9.05 -21.86
N GLU A 87 11.78 8.78 -21.03
CA GLU A 87 12.25 9.72 -20.02
C GLU A 87 12.64 11.09 -20.61
N THR A 88 13.32 11.11 -21.75
CA THR A 88 13.67 12.37 -22.43
C THR A 88 12.46 13.16 -22.92
N VAL A 89 11.42 12.46 -23.40
CA VAL A 89 10.14 13.03 -23.83
C VAL A 89 9.36 13.54 -22.59
N ARG A 90 9.37 12.77 -21.52
CA ARG A 90 8.74 13.15 -20.25
C ARG A 90 9.35 14.41 -19.66
N GLN A 91 10.67 14.52 -19.65
CA GLN A 91 11.38 15.71 -19.17
C GLN A 91 10.97 16.97 -19.96
N TYR A 92 10.91 16.86 -21.28
CA TYR A 92 10.43 17.93 -22.13
C TYR A 92 8.96 18.31 -21.84
N ALA A 93 8.09 17.30 -21.72
CA ALA A 93 6.68 17.52 -21.40
C ALA A 93 6.49 18.14 -20.01
N LEU A 94 7.33 17.80 -19.01
CA LEU A 94 7.34 18.43 -17.69
C LEU A 94 7.72 19.91 -17.75
N GLU A 95 8.68 20.31 -18.61
CA GLU A 95 9.01 21.72 -18.83
C GLU A 95 7.78 22.45 -19.38
N LYS A 96 7.09 21.85 -20.39
CA LYS A 96 5.87 22.43 -20.98
C LYS A 96 4.71 22.50 -19.98
N LEU A 97 4.58 21.52 -19.10
CA LEU A 97 3.57 21.54 -18.03
C LEU A 97 3.83 22.67 -17.03
N ARG A 98 5.09 22.92 -16.64
CA ARG A 98 5.46 24.04 -15.78
C ARG A 98 5.20 25.38 -16.44
N GLU A 99 5.57 25.52 -17.71
CA GLU A 99 5.35 26.75 -18.50
C GLU A 99 3.86 27.08 -18.64
N SER A 100 2.97 26.08 -18.63
CA SER A 100 1.52 26.31 -18.77
C SER A 100 0.82 26.80 -17.49
N GLY A 101 1.45 26.66 -16.33
CA GLY A 101 0.82 26.94 -15.04
C GLY A 101 -0.16 25.86 -14.53
N ASP A 102 -0.40 24.79 -15.28
CA ASP A 102 -1.35 23.70 -14.93
C ASP A 102 -0.76 22.67 -13.94
N ALA A 103 0.54 22.74 -13.62
CA ALA A 103 1.27 21.66 -12.98
C ALA A 103 0.63 21.16 -11.68
N ASP A 104 0.28 22.06 -10.77
CA ASP A 104 -0.27 21.70 -9.46
C ASP A 104 -1.69 21.09 -9.60
N ALA A 105 -2.51 21.62 -10.50
CA ALA A 105 -3.84 21.09 -10.75
C ALA A 105 -3.79 19.66 -11.36
N VAL A 106 -2.83 19.39 -12.25
CA VAL A 106 -2.62 18.06 -12.84
C VAL A 106 -2.08 17.09 -11.79
N ARG A 107 -1.09 17.51 -10.99
CA ARG A 107 -0.54 16.69 -9.90
C ARG A 107 -1.59 16.38 -8.83
N ALA A 108 -2.48 17.32 -8.52
CA ALA A 108 -3.59 17.09 -7.59
C ALA A 108 -4.54 16.01 -8.12
N ARG A 109 -4.97 16.09 -9.39
CA ARG A 109 -5.82 15.05 -10.00
C ARG A 109 -5.13 13.68 -10.07
N HIS A 110 -3.83 13.66 -10.37
CA HIS A 110 -3.01 12.44 -10.32
C HIS A 110 -3.00 11.84 -8.91
N ARG A 111 -2.72 12.65 -7.89
CA ARG A 111 -2.78 12.22 -6.47
C ARG A 111 -4.14 11.65 -6.12
N ASP A 112 -5.23 12.34 -6.45
CA ASP A 112 -6.59 11.93 -6.10
C ASP A 112 -6.95 10.58 -6.76
N HIS A 113 -6.54 10.38 -8.02
CA HIS A 113 -6.71 9.10 -8.71
C HIS A 113 -5.95 7.97 -8.00
N TYR A 114 -4.68 8.17 -7.68
CA TYR A 114 -3.88 7.12 -7.04
C TYR A 114 -4.22 6.93 -5.56
N ALA A 115 -4.74 7.92 -4.87
CA ALA A 115 -5.36 7.76 -3.56
C ALA A 115 -6.60 6.85 -3.63
N ALA A 116 -7.44 6.99 -4.67
CA ALA A 116 -8.57 6.10 -4.90
C ALA A 116 -8.12 4.67 -5.26
N VAL A 117 -7.05 4.50 -6.06
CA VAL A 117 -6.44 3.18 -6.35
C VAL A 117 -5.95 2.52 -5.07
N ALA A 118 -5.23 3.27 -4.21
CA ALA A 118 -4.78 2.77 -2.92
C ALA A 118 -5.94 2.40 -1.98
N ALA A 119 -6.99 3.22 -1.92
CA ALA A 119 -8.20 2.94 -1.14
C ALA A 119 -8.89 1.64 -1.60
N GLY A 120 -8.86 1.36 -2.90
CA GLY A 120 -9.37 0.10 -3.46
C GLY A 120 -8.62 -1.14 -2.97
N LEU A 121 -7.33 -1.03 -2.61
CA LEU A 121 -6.56 -2.13 -2.02
C LEU A 121 -7.00 -2.43 -0.58
N ASP A 122 -7.35 -1.40 0.18
CA ASP A 122 -7.80 -1.52 1.57
C ASP A 122 -9.31 -1.76 1.73
N ALA A 123 -10.08 -1.73 0.64
CA ALA A 123 -11.49 -2.02 0.69
C ALA A 123 -11.74 -3.47 1.16
N PRO A 124 -12.82 -3.73 1.95
CA PRO A 124 -13.14 -5.06 2.45
C PRO A 124 -13.07 -6.12 1.37
N SER A 125 -12.25 -7.15 1.58
CA SER A 125 -11.91 -8.10 0.54
C SER A 125 -12.75 -9.36 0.63
N VAL A 126 -13.56 -9.61 -0.40
CA VAL A 126 -14.32 -10.86 -0.56
C VAL A 126 -13.59 -11.80 -1.53
N ALA A 127 -12.89 -11.24 -2.53
CA ALA A 127 -12.08 -11.99 -3.52
C ALA A 127 -11.14 -11.06 -4.28
N GLY A 128 -10.12 -11.64 -4.95
CA GLY A 128 -9.25 -10.92 -5.87
C GLY A 128 -8.23 -9.98 -5.21
N HIS A 129 -7.88 -10.24 -3.96
CA HIS A 129 -6.91 -9.45 -3.21
C HIS A 129 -5.54 -9.42 -3.91
N GLU A 130 -5.03 -10.58 -4.34
CA GLU A 130 -3.76 -10.66 -5.06
C GLU A 130 -3.74 -9.85 -6.36
N ARG A 131 -4.86 -9.79 -7.09
CA ARG A 131 -4.96 -8.93 -8.29
C ARG A 131 -4.84 -7.45 -7.96
N ARG A 132 -5.43 -7.00 -6.84
CA ARG A 132 -5.30 -5.61 -6.38
C ARG A 132 -3.88 -5.30 -5.90
N LEU A 133 -3.23 -6.25 -5.23
CA LEU A 133 -1.82 -6.14 -4.86
C LEU A 133 -0.92 -6.00 -6.09
N ASN A 134 -1.13 -6.84 -7.10
CA ASN A 134 -0.36 -6.77 -8.35
C ASN A 134 -0.59 -5.44 -9.08
N GLN A 135 -1.81 -4.92 -9.08
CA GLN A 135 -2.10 -3.62 -9.67
C GLN A 135 -1.42 -2.49 -8.88
N ALA A 136 -1.49 -2.50 -7.55
CA ALA A 136 -0.81 -1.50 -6.73
C ALA A 136 0.73 -1.56 -6.89
N GLU A 137 1.30 -2.77 -7.00
CA GLU A 137 2.72 -2.97 -7.29
C GLU A 137 3.11 -2.36 -8.65
N LEU A 138 2.29 -2.57 -9.67
CA LEU A 138 2.50 -2.02 -11.01
C LEU A 138 2.46 -0.48 -11.01
N GLU A 139 1.64 0.10 -10.12
CA GLU A 139 1.45 1.55 -9.98
C GLU A 139 2.35 2.18 -8.90
N ILE A 140 3.31 1.46 -8.35
CA ILE A 140 4.08 1.90 -7.17
C ILE A 140 4.77 3.26 -7.37
N ASP A 141 5.31 3.54 -8.56
CA ASP A 141 5.98 4.82 -8.83
C ASP A 141 4.99 5.98 -8.90
N ASN A 142 3.79 5.74 -9.41
CA ASN A 142 2.70 6.71 -9.41
C ASN A 142 2.19 6.98 -7.99
N LEU A 143 2.08 5.92 -7.17
CA LEU A 143 1.73 6.03 -5.75
C LEU A 143 2.80 6.80 -4.96
N ARG A 144 4.09 6.58 -5.25
CA ARG A 144 5.20 7.36 -4.69
C ARG A 144 5.10 8.84 -5.04
N ALA A 145 4.78 9.15 -6.31
CA ALA A 145 4.60 10.53 -6.76
C ALA A 145 3.38 11.19 -6.08
N ALA A 146 2.29 10.46 -5.90
CA ALA A 146 1.10 10.94 -5.19
C ALA A 146 1.41 11.24 -3.71
N PHE A 147 2.13 10.34 -3.02
CA PHE A 147 2.57 10.54 -1.64
C PHE A 147 3.50 11.73 -1.48
N ALA A 148 4.51 11.85 -2.35
CA ALA A 148 5.44 12.97 -2.33
C ALA A 148 4.72 14.31 -2.53
N PHE A 149 3.80 14.38 -3.51
CA PHE A 149 3.01 15.58 -3.78
C PHE A 149 2.11 15.96 -2.60
N SER A 150 1.48 14.99 -1.93
CA SER A 150 0.67 15.24 -0.74
C SER A 150 1.50 15.93 0.35
N ARG A 151 2.71 15.43 0.62
CA ARG A 151 3.61 16.00 1.61
C ARG A 151 4.15 17.38 1.23
N GLU A 152 4.56 17.56 -0.04
CA GLU A 152 5.04 18.86 -0.57
C GLU A 152 4.00 19.97 -0.40
N ASN A 153 2.71 19.63 -0.42
CA ASN A 153 1.60 20.59 -0.30
C ASN A 153 0.97 20.64 1.10
N GLY A 154 1.55 19.96 2.09
CA GLY A 154 1.03 19.91 3.45
C GLY A 154 -0.31 19.16 3.57
N ASP A 155 -0.65 18.32 2.58
CA ASP A 155 -1.86 17.51 2.59
C ASP A 155 -1.63 16.22 3.39
N THR A 156 -1.59 16.39 4.69
CA THR A 156 -1.34 15.31 5.66
C THR A 156 -2.39 14.21 5.58
N GLY A 157 -3.65 14.57 5.27
CA GLY A 157 -4.74 13.61 5.12
C GLY A 157 -4.45 12.58 4.02
N HIS A 158 -4.09 13.04 2.81
CA HIS A 158 -3.73 12.11 1.72
C HIS A 158 -2.43 11.35 2.00
N ALA A 159 -1.45 11.96 2.67
CA ALA A 159 -0.22 11.25 3.03
C ALA A 159 -0.49 10.09 4.00
N LEU A 160 -1.28 10.30 5.06
CA LEU A 160 -1.71 9.27 6.01
C LEU A 160 -2.57 8.19 5.32
N LEU A 161 -3.51 8.61 4.46
CA LEU A 161 -4.37 7.70 3.70
C LEU A 161 -3.55 6.76 2.82
N LEU A 162 -2.64 7.30 2.01
CA LEU A 162 -1.78 6.52 1.11
C LEU A 162 -0.90 5.54 1.88
N ALA A 163 -0.23 5.97 2.96
CA ALA A 163 0.60 5.10 3.78
C ALA A 163 -0.21 3.92 4.34
N SER A 164 -1.42 4.17 4.86
CA SER A 164 -2.29 3.18 5.47
C SER A 164 -2.96 2.25 4.45
N CYS A 165 -3.46 2.78 3.33
CA CYS A 165 -4.11 1.96 2.31
C CYS A 165 -3.15 0.97 1.64
N LEU A 166 -1.85 1.29 1.60
CA LEU A 166 -0.82 0.41 1.07
C LEU A 166 -0.23 -0.56 2.11
N GLN A 167 -0.73 -0.57 3.35
CA GLN A 167 -0.27 -1.51 4.38
C GLN A 167 -0.28 -2.98 3.93
N PRO A 168 -1.31 -3.49 3.20
CA PRO A 168 -1.28 -4.83 2.65
C PRO A 168 -0.13 -5.05 1.66
N LEU A 169 0.18 -4.05 0.81
CA LEU A 169 1.27 -4.12 -0.16
C LEU A 169 2.63 -4.17 0.53
N TRP A 170 2.86 -3.31 1.54
CA TRP A 170 4.12 -3.29 2.29
C TRP A 170 4.46 -4.66 2.88
N ARG A 171 3.45 -5.34 3.40
CA ARG A 171 3.60 -6.67 4.01
C ARG A 171 3.75 -7.76 2.96
N ALA A 172 2.84 -7.83 1.99
CA ALA A 172 2.80 -8.92 1.02
C ALA A 172 4.01 -8.92 0.07
N ARG A 173 4.61 -7.76 -0.21
CA ARG A 173 5.77 -7.62 -1.12
C ARG A 173 7.10 -7.41 -0.38
N GLY A 174 7.12 -7.55 0.94
CA GLY A 174 8.36 -7.40 1.73
C GLY A 174 8.92 -5.98 1.73
N ARG A 175 8.08 -4.96 1.45
CA ARG A 175 8.49 -3.54 1.41
C ARG A 175 8.32 -2.86 2.78
N LEU A 176 8.53 -3.59 3.87
CA LEU A 176 8.29 -3.09 5.23
C LEU A 176 9.04 -1.80 5.52
N GLN A 177 10.32 -1.69 5.13
CA GLN A 177 11.12 -0.50 5.37
C GLN A 177 10.60 0.73 4.62
N GLU A 178 10.12 0.56 3.38
CA GLU A 178 9.49 1.64 2.61
C GLU A 178 8.19 2.09 3.30
N GLY A 179 7.33 1.16 3.70
CA GLY A 179 6.10 1.47 4.44
C GLY A 179 6.37 2.20 5.75
N LEU A 180 7.34 1.72 6.56
CA LEU A 180 7.73 2.39 7.80
C LEU A 180 8.24 3.81 7.57
N ALA A 181 9.02 4.04 6.50
CA ALA A 181 9.47 5.38 6.14
C ALA A 181 8.31 6.31 5.77
N TRP A 182 7.29 5.81 5.06
CA TRP A 182 6.09 6.58 4.72
C TRP A 182 5.27 6.94 5.96
N PHE A 183 5.03 5.97 6.85
CA PHE A 183 4.35 6.24 8.12
C PHE A 183 5.11 7.23 8.98
N ALA A 184 6.43 7.07 9.11
CA ALA A 184 7.25 8.00 9.89
C ALA A 184 7.15 9.43 9.35
N ALA A 185 7.21 9.59 8.03
CA ALA A 185 7.12 10.89 7.37
C ALA A 185 5.73 11.53 7.52
N ALA A 186 4.65 10.77 7.24
CA ALA A 186 3.28 11.29 7.31
C ALA A 186 2.84 11.62 8.75
N LEU A 187 3.22 10.79 9.72
CA LEU A 187 2.94 11.05 11.14
C LEU A 187 3.71 12.26 11.66
N ALA A 188 4.99 12.44 11.27
CA ALA A 188 5.76 13.62 11.62
C ALA A 188 5.17 14.91 11.03
N ASP A 189 4.69 14.86 9.78
CA ASP A 189 3.99 16.00 9.14
C ASP A 189 2.67 16.33 9.89
N HIS A 190 1.94 15.30 10.35
CA HIS A 190 0.75 15.47 11.19
C HIS A 190 1.07 16.08 12.55
N ASP A 191 2.08 15.59 13.25
CA ASP A 191 2.47 16.09 14.57
C ASP A 191 2.93 17.55 14.51
N ALA A 192 3.53 17.97 13.38
CA ALA A 192 3.88 19.36 13.14
C ALA A 192 2.66 20.26 12.84
N HIS A 193 1.59 19.68 12.24
CA HIS A 193 0.39 20.40 11.82
C HIS A 193 -0.90 19.61 12.12
N PRO A 194 -1.30 19.45 13.40
CA PRO A 194 -2.38 18.54 13.79
C PRO A 194 -3.77 18.87 13.21
N ALA A 195 -4.01 20.11 12.83
CA ALA A 195 -5.33 20.56 12.34
C ALA A 195 -5.67 20.08 10.91
N GLY A 196 -4.74 19.38 10.24
CA GLY A 196 -4.86 19.06 8.80
C GLY A 196 -5.42 17.70 8.47
N ALA A 197 -5.65 16.80 9.44
CA ALA A 197 -6.10 15.45 9.13
C ALA A 197 -7.24 14.99 10.06
N ASP A 198 -8.10 14.12 9.52
CA ASP A 198 -9.15 13.45 10.27
C ASP A 198 -8.56 12.57 11.38
N PRO A 199 -9.09 12.64 12.61
CA PRO A 199 -8.59 11.83 13.74
C PRO A 199 -8.61 10.33 13.47
N GLY A 200 -9.57 9.85 12.69
CA GLY A 200 -9.68 8.44 12.31
C GLY A 200 -8.52 8.02 11.40
N LEU A 201 -8.13 8.85 10.44
CA LEU A 201 -6.96 8.59 9.59
C LEU A 201 -5.66 8.58 10.41
N TYR A 202 -5.53 9.48 11.38
CA TYR A 202 -4.37 9.49 12.26
C TYR A 202 -4.30 8.24 13.14
N ALA A 203 -5.40 7.85 13.79
CA ALA A 203 -5.48 6.63 14.57
C ALA A 203 -5.17 5.38 13.73
N ARG A 204 -5.71 5.34 12.51
CA ARG A 204 -5.45 4.29 11.56
C ARG A 204 -3.96 4.18 11.23
N ALA A 205 -3.31 5.29 10.92
CA ALA A 205 -1.88 5.31 10.59
C ALA A 205 -0.99 4.87 11.76
N LEU A 206 -1.33 5.26 12.99
CA LEU A 206 -0.66 4.78 14.21
C LEU A 206 -0.79 3.27 14.37
N ALA A 207 -2.01 2.73 14.23
CA ALA A 207 -2.27 1.29 14.33
C ALA A 207 -1.53 0.49 13.25
N ASP A 208 -1.61 0.92 11.99
CA ASP A 208 -0.97 0.26 10.86
C ASP A 208 0.56 0.27 10.97
N ARG A 209 1.14 1.40 11.38
CA ARG A 209 2.57 1.49 11.65
C ARG A 209 2.98 0.52 12.76
N ALA A 210 2.30 0.56 13.90
CA ALA A 210 2.60 -0.30 15.03
C ALA A 210 2.54 -1.79 14.65
N LEU A 211 1.57 -2.17 13.79
CA LEU A 211 1.43 -3.53 13.29
C LEU A 211 2.56 -3.93 12.32
N ILE A 212 3.00 -3.02 11.43
CA ILE A 212 4.15 -3.27 10.55
C ILE A 212 5.43 -3.39 11.38
N ASP A 213 5.65 -2.53 12.38
CA ASP A 213 6.77 -2.62 13.32
C ASP A 213 6.77 -3.98 14.04
N ALA A 214 5.60 -4.46 14.51
CA ALA A 214 5.46 -5.77 15.16
C ALA A 214 5.83 -6.92 14.20
N VAL A 215 5.40 -6.86 12.93
CA VAL A 215 5.79 -7.83 11.88
C VAL A 215 7.31 -7.80 11.63
N ALA A 216 7.93 -6.64 11.72
CA ALA A 216 9.39 -6.48 11.60
C ALA A 216 10.15 -6.89 12.87
N GLY A 217 9.44 -7.31 13.94
CA GLY A 217 10.03 -7.70 15.22
C GLY A 217 10.31 -6.54 16.18
N ILE A 218 9.78 -5.36 15.90
CA ILE A 218 9.87 -4.16 16.72
C ILE A 218 8.60 -4.06 17.58
N THR A 219 8.72 -4.14 18.90
CA THR A 219 7.59 -4.23 19.84
C THR A 219 7.49 -3.06 20.83
N ASP A 220 8.17 -1.95 20.56
CA ASP A 220 8.21 -0.76 21.42
C ASP A 220 7.10 0.28 21.08
N ARG A 221 6.11 -0.10 20.26
CA ARG A 221 5.03 0.78 19.78
C ARG A 221 3.69 0.58 20.47
N LEU A 222 3.69 0.04 21.69
CA LEU A 222 2.45 -0.20 22.42
C LEU A 222 1.71 1.10 22.73
N ASP A 223 2.40 2.17 23.09
CA ASP A 223 1.80 3.47 23.38
C ASP A 223 1.10 4.06 22.14
N ASP A 224 1.72 3.94 20.95
CA ASP A 224 1.12 4.38 19.69
C ASP A 224 -0.14 3.57 19.36
N ALA A 225 -0.09 2.24 19.53
CA ALA A 225 -1.24 1.36 19.32
C ALA A 225 -2.38 1.65 20.31
N GLN A 226 -2.08 1.91 21.58
CA GLN A 226 -3.07 2.28 22.61
C GLN A 226 -3.66 3.65 22.36
N LYS A 227 -2.87 4.62 21.89
CA LYS A 227 -3.36 5.93 21.44
C LYS A 227 -4.35 5.78 20.27
N ALA A 228 -4.01 4.95 19.29
CA ALA A 228 -4.92 4.64 18.19
C ALA A 228 -6.22 4.00 18.70
N LEU A 229 -6.12 3.06 19.65
CA LEU A 229 -7.28 2.40 20.25
C LEU A 229 -8.18 3.38 21.00
N ALA A 230 -7.61 4.33 21.76
CA ALA A 230 -8.38 5.34 22.46
C ALA A 230 -9.20 6.20 21.48
N ILE A 231 -8.56 6.70 20.41
CA ILE A 231 -9.22 7.49 19.37
C ILE A 231 -10.30 6.66 18.65
N ALA A 232 -9.99 5.39 18.33
CA ALA A 232 -10.95 4.51 17.66
C ALA A 232 -12.21 4.25 18.49
N ARG A 233 -12.08 4.15 19.81
CA ARG A 233 -13.21 4.04 20.74
C ARG A 233 -14.08 5.29 20.78
N ASP A 234 -13.46 6.46 20.72
CA ASP A 234 -14.18 7.75 20.71
C ASP A 234 -14.96 7.97 19.40
N ILE A 235 -14.45 7.43 18.28
CA ILE A 235 -15.08 7.55 16.94
C ILE A 235 -16.22 6.53 16.76
N GLU A 236 -16.21 5.42 17.49
CA GLU A 236 -17.19 4.33 17.40
C GLU A 236 -17.23 3.65 16.00
N ASP A 237 -16.14 3.67 15.23
CA ASP A 237 -16.01 2.95 13.96
C ASP A 237 -15.53 1.51 14.22
N PRO A 238 -16.35 0.47 13.96
CA PRO A 238 -16.00 -0.92 14.25
C PRO A 238 -14.79 -1.42 13.44
N ALA A 239 -14.60 -0.93 12.22
CA ALA A 239 -13.48 -1.33 11.35
C ALA A 239 -12.16 -0.74 11.88
N LEU A 240 -12.16 0.53 12.24
CA LEU A 240 -11.02 1.19 12.87
C LEU A 240 -10.69 0.58 14.24
N LEU A 241 -11.72 0.29 15.04
CA LEU A 241 -11.57 -0.33 16.36
C LEU A 241 -10.93 -1.73 16.24
N ALA A 242 -11.41 -2.57 15.30
CA ALA A 242 -10.83 -3.89 15.05
C ALA A 242 -9.34 -3.77 14.65
N ARG A 243 -9.00 -2.78 13.83
CA ARG A 243 -7.63 -2.51 13.39
C ARG A 243 -6.72 -2.11 14.54
N ALA A 244 -7.15 -1.17 15.38
CA ALA A 244 -6.39 -0.69 16.54
C ALA A 244 -6.20 -1.80 17.60
N LEU A 245 -7.23 -2.59 17.87
CA LEU A 245 -7.15 -3.76 18.74
C LEU A 245 -6.17 -4.82 18.20
N THR A 246 -6.19 -5.06 16.89
CA THR A 246 -5.23 -5.98 16.24
C THR A 246 -3.80 -5.48 16.40
N ALA A 247 -3.57 -4.17 16.26
CA ALA A 247 -2.26 -3.57 16.49
C ALA A 247 -1.79 -3.71 17.93
N CYS A 248 -2.64 -3.43 18.91
CA CYS A 248 -2.34 -3.64 20.34
C CYS A 248 -1.97 -5.11 20.61
N GLY A 249 -2.76 -6.05 20.09
CA GLY A 249 -2.50 -7.48 20.25
C GLY A 249 -1.22 -7.95 19.56
N GLY A 250 -0.94 -7.44 18.37
CA GLY A 250 0.27 -7.76 17.60
C GLY A 250 1.54 -7.24 18.26
N VAL A 251 1.55 -5.99 18.74
CA VAL A 251 2.69 -5.42 19.48
C VAL A 251 2.92 -6.13 20.81
N ALA A 252 1.84 -6.53 21.50
CA ALA A 252 1.91 -7.27 22.75
C ALA A 252 2.05 -8.79 22.58
N ALA A 253 2.39 -9.29 21.40
CA ALA A 253 2.32 -10.72 21.05
C ALA A 253 3.16 -11.64 21.96
N TYR A 254 4.19 -11.14 22.60
CA TYR A 254 5.00 -11.88 23.58
C TYR A 254 4.48 -11.81 25.02
N ASN A 255 3.40 -11.07 25.26
CA ASN A 255 2.65 -11.01 26.53
C ASN A 255 1.21 -11.46 26.28
N ALA A 256 1.01 -12.77 26.32
CA ALA A 256 -0.28 -13.38 25.98
C ALA A 256 -1.45 -12.89 26.84
N ASP A 257 -1.24 -12.60 28.12
CA ASP A 257 -2.28 -12.12 29.03
C ASP A 257 -2.78 -10.73 28.63
N LEU A 258 -1.90 -9.91 28.09
CA LEU A 258 -2.23 -8.58 27.59
C LEU A 258 -2.84 -8.64 26.17
N ALA A 259 -2.30 -9.49 25.29
CA ALA A 259 -2.71 -9.56 23.88
C ALA A 259 -4.08 -10.24 23.68
N ARG A 260 -4.37 -11.32 24.41
CA ARG A 260 -5.58 -12.14 24.21
C ARG A 260 -6.90 -11.37 24.29
N PRO A 261 -7.15 -10.49 25.28
CA PRO A 261 -8.39 -9.73 25.33
C PRO A 261 -8.60 -8.85 24.10
N TRP A 262 -7.56 -8.14 23.66
CA TRP A 262 -7.63 -7.27 22.47
C TRP A 262 -7.89 -8.06 21.20
N LEU A 263 -7.20 -9.18 21.00
CA LEU A 263 -7.38 -10.00 19.80
C LEU A 263 -8.77 -10.68 19.80
N ALA A 264 -9.31 -11.09 20.95
CA ALA A 264 -10.65 -11.66 21.05
C ALA A 264 -11.73 -10.63 20.68
N GLU A 265 -11.62 -9.39 21.14
CA GLU A 265 -12.51 -8.29 20.76
C GLU A 265 -12.39 -7.97 19.27
N ALA A 266 -11.15 -7.89 18.74
CA ALA A 266 -10.88 -7.63 17.33
C ALA A 266 -11.49 -8.70 16.40
N VAL A 267 -11.43 -10.00 16.77
CA VAL A 267 -12.06 -11.09 15.98
C VAL A 267 -13.58 -10.89 15.92
N GLY A 268 -14.22 -10.55 17.03
CA GLY A 268 -15.66 -10.29 17.06
C GLY A 268 -16.07 -9.14 16.13
N LEU A 269 -15.33 -8.05 16.16
CA LEU A 269 -15.58 -6.87 15.32
C LEU A 269 -15.28 -7.16 13.84
N ALA A 270 -14.17 -7.81 13.51
CA ALA A 270 -13.81 -8.16 12.14
C ALA A 270 -14.85 -9.08 11.49
N ARG A 271 -15.42 -10.04 12.25
CA ARG A 271 -16.54 -10.87 11.80
C ARG A 271 -17.79 -10.05 11.55
N ALA A 272 -18.13 -9.12 12.44
CA ALA A 272 -19.30 -8.26 12.30
C ALA A 272 -19.21 -7.32 11.08
N VAL A 273 -18.01 -6.79 10.80
CA VAL A 273 -17.72 -5.94 9.62
C VAL A 273 -17.74 -6.75 8.31
N GLY A 274 -17.44 -8.06 8.37
CA GLY A 274 -17.40 -8.93 7.19
C GLY A 274 -16.14 -8.79 6.34
N ASP A 275 -15.09 -8.15 6.84
CA ASP A 275 -13.81 -8.03 6.15
C ASP A 275 -12.97 -9.29 6.37
N LYS A 276 -12.99 -10.18 5.37
CA LYS A 276 -12.27 -11.47 5.43
C LYS A 276 -10.76 -11.29 5.54
N TRP A 277 -10.20 -10.25 4.93
CA TRP A 277 -8.76 -10.03 5.00
C TRP A 277 -8.34 -9.63 6.42
N ARG A 278 -9.07 -8.69 7.04
CA ARG A 278 -8.81 -8.28 8.43
C ARG A 278 -9.09 -9.39 9.43
N LEU A 279 -10.12 -10.20 9.17
CA LEU A 279 -10.40 -11.37 9.99
C LEU A 279 -9.26 -12.39 9.91
N ALA A 280 -8.75 -12.69 8.71
CA ALA A 280 -7.60 -13.58 8.55
C ALA A 280 -6.36 -13.04 9.27
N GLU A 281 -6.12 -11.73 9.19
CA GLU A 281 -5.01 -11.06 9.88
C GLU A 281 -5.09 -11.20 11.40
N VAL A 282 -6.22 -10.87 12.02
CA VAL A 282 -6.36 -10.93 13.48
C VAL A 282 -6.33 -12.39 14.00
N LEU A 283 -6.92 -13.34 13.27
CA LEU A 283 -6.82 -14.77 13.60
C LEU A 283 -5.38 -15.29 13.51
N ALA A 284 -4.60 -14.79 12.53
CA ALA A 284 -3.19 -15.09 12.45
C ALA A 284 -2.41 -14.62 13.68
N TRP A 285 -2.67 -13.39 14.15
CA TRP A 285 -2.08 -12.90 15.38
C TRP A 285 -2.56 -13.67 16.61
N GLN A 286 -3.84 -14.05 16.67
CA GLN A 286 -4.37 -14.88 17.76
C GLN A 286 -3.67 -16.25 17.83
N ALA A 287 -3.46 -16.88 16.69
CA ALA A 287 -2.74 -18.15 16.61
C ALA A 287 -1.26 -17.97 17.02
N TYR A 288 -0.60 -16.89 16.58
CA TYR A 288 0.79 -16.59 16.94
C TYR A 288 0.96 -16.41 18.46
N VAL A 289 0.08 -15.61 19.09
CA VAL A 289 0.07 -15.39 20.55
C VAL A 289 -0.22 -16.69 21.30
N GLY A 290 -1.14 -17.51 20.80
CA GLY A 290 -1.43 -18.82 21.38
C GLY A 290 -0.24 -19.79 21.31
N PHE A 291 0.55 -19.72 20.26
CA PHE A 291 1.78 -20.50 20.09
C PHE A 291 2.94 -19.96 20.94
N ALA A 292 3.14 -18.65 20.98
CA ALA A 292 4.23 -18.01 21.73
C ALA A 292 4.04 -18.08 23.26
N GLY A 293 2.79 -18.18 23.73
CA GLY A 293 2.42 -18.32 25.13
C GLY A 293 1.86 -19.71 25.47
N GLU A 294 1.59 -19.98 26.74
CA GLU A 294 0.93 -21.21 27.20
C GLU A 294 -0.58 -21.17 26.89
N GLY A 295 -0.94 -21.06 25.59
CA GLY A 295 -2.33 -21.05 25.14
C GLY A 295 -2.93 -22.46 25.00
N ASP A 296 -4.27 -22.53 24.85
CA ASP A 296 -4.93 -23.78 24.47
C ASP A 296 -4.51 -24.20 23.05
N PRO A 297 -3.84 -25.36 22.87
CA PRO A 297 -3.37 -25.82 21.57
C PRO A 297 -4.51 -26.03 20.56
N GLY A 298 -5.72 -26.41 21.05
CA GLY A 298 -6.89 -26.61 20.20
C GLY A 298 -7.39 -25.29 19.62
N ALA A 299 -7.56 -24.27 20.46
CA ALA A 299 -7.97 -22.92 20.03
C ALA A 299 -6.93 -22.27 19.12
N THR A 300 -5.64 -22.43 19.42
CA THR A 300 -4.54 -21.94 18.59
C THR A 300 -4.57 -22.53 17.18
N ARG A 301 -4.75 -23.85 17.08
CA ARG A 301 -4.87 -24.54 15.80
C ARG A 301 -6.11 -24.11 15.03
N ALA A 302 -7.28 -24.03 15.69
CA ALA A 302 -8.52 -23.61 15.04
C ALA A 302 -8.43 -22.19 14.47
N ALA A 303 -7.84 -21.24 15.19
CA ALA A 303 -7.60 -19.89 14.70
C ALA A 303 -6.68 -19.89 13.46
N GLY A 304 -5.62 -20.69 13.48
CA GLY A 304 -4.71 -20.83 12.35
C GLY A 304 -5.34 -21.45 11.11
N GLU A 305 -6.17 -22.48 11.28
CA GLU A 305 -6.89 -23.14 10.19
C GLU A 305 -7.95 -22.21 9.57
N GLU A 306 -8.69 -21.46 10.40
CA GLU A 306 -9.66 -20.46 9.93
C GLU A 306 -8.96 -19.32 9.16
N ALA A 307 -7.85 -18.80 9.70
CA ALA A 307 -7.07 -17.76 9.02
C ALA A 307 -6.59 -18.22 7.63
N ARG A 308 -6.10 -19.46 7.52
CA ARG A 308 -5.67 -20.02 6.25
C ARG A 308 -6.84 -20.19 5.28
N SER A 309 -7.97 -20.73 5.73
CA SER A 309 -9.15 -20.89 4.87
C SER A 309 -9.63 -19.56 4.30
N LEU A 310 -9.64 -18.50 5.11
CA LEU A 310 -9.99 -17.16 4.67
C LEU A 310 -8.97 -16.59 3.67
N ALA A 311 -7.67 -16.80 3.91
CA ALA A 311 -6.62 -16.38 2.99
C ALA A 311 -6.75 -17.07 1.62
N ASP A 312 -6.99 -18.37 1.60
CA ASP A 312 -7.24 -19.14 0.38
C ASP A 312 -8.47 -18.61 -0.39
N GLU A 313 -9.58 -18.29 0.33
CA GLU A 313 -10.79 -17.75 -0.27
C GLU A 313 -10.58 -16.40 -0.94
N ILE A 314 -9.77 -15.51 -0.36
CA ILE A 314 -9.51 -14.18 -0.90
C ILE A 314 -8.32 -14.14 -1.89
N GLY A 315 -7.58 -15.26 -2.00
CA GLY A 315 -6.39 -15.37 -2.84
C GLY A 315 -5.20 -14.60 -2.26
N ASP A 316 -4.99 -14.64 -0.94
CA ASP A 316 -3.86 -13.99 -0.25
C ASP A 316 -3.02 -15.04 0.50
N ALA A 317 -1.77 -15.21 0.10
CA ALA A 317 -0.84 -16.14 0.74
C ALA A 317 -0.11 -15.55 1.97
N PHE A 318 -0.22 -14.24 2.23
CA PHE A 318 0.61 -13.56 3.23
C PHE A 318 0.34 -14.00 4.68
N PRO A 319 -0.92 -14.06 5.18
CA PRO A 319 -1.18 -14.50 6.54
C PRO A 319 -0.62 -15.89 6.84
N PHE A 320 -0.60 -16.76 5.81
CA PHE A 320 -0.10 -18.12 5.91
C PHE A 320 1.43 -18.22 6.03
N THR A 321 2.18 -17.39 5.31
CA THR A 321 3.65 -17.41 5.33
C THR A 321 4.19 -17.03 6.71
N PHE A 322 3.57 -16.06 7.38
CA PHE A 322 3.96 -15.64 8.72
C PHE A 322 3.71 -16.75 9.77
N MET A 323 2.64 -17.54 9.60
CA MET A 323 2.25 -18.59 10.55
C MET A 323 2.96 -19.91 10.31
N SER A 324 3.31 -20.25 9.06
CA SER A 324 4.06 -21.48 8.76
C SER A 324 5.45 -21.48 9.38
N LEU A 325 6.06 -20.33 9.58
CA LEU A 325 7.32 -20.17 10.33
C LEU A 325 7.17 -20.53 11.81
N GLY A 326 5.99 -20.34 12.41
CA GLY A 326 5.66 -20.73 13.79
C GLY A 326 5.27 -22.20 13.91
N ALA A 327 4.41 -22.69 13.01
CA ALA A 327 3.90 -24.08 13.03
C ALA A 327 4.99 -25.10 12.69
N GLY A 328 5.87 -24.81 11.71
CA GLY A 328 6.97 -25.71 11.35
C GLY A 328 8.01 -25.91 12.45
N ARG A 329 8.16 -24.96 13.37
CA ARG A 329 8.97 -25.13 14.59
C ARG A 329 8.27 -25.98 15.64
N GLY A 330 6.93 -25.95 15.70
CA GLY A 330 6.12 -26.74 16.64
C GLY A 330 6.13 -28.24 16.32
N GLU A 331 6.04 -28.64 15.04
CA GLU A 331 6.13 -30.03 14.64
C GLU A 331 7.52 -30.64 14.92
N SER A 332 8.59 -29.87 14.77
CA SER A 332 9.94 -30.32 15.09
C SER A 332 10.17 -30.55 16.60
N LEU A 333 9.41 -29.88 17.48
CA LEU A 333 9.50 -30.06 18.93
C LEU A 333 8.54 -31.16 19.45
N ALA A 334 7.40 -31.40 18.76
CA ALA A 334 6.46 -32.44 19.13
C ALA A 334 6.87 -33.85 18.69
N GLY A 335 7.80 -33.96 17.74
CA GLY A 335 8.29 -35.23 17.19
C GLY A 335 9.47 -35.88 17.93
N GLN A 336 10.00 -35.28 19.00
CA GLN A 336 11.04 -35.95 19.79
C GLN A 336 10.41 -36.75 20.95
N PRO A 337 10.43 -38.12 20.93
CA PRO A 337 10.03 -38.88 22.09
C PRO A 337 11.00 -38.57 23.23
N ARG A 338 10.46 -38.17 24.39
CA ARG A 338 11.22 -38.05 25.63
C ARG A 338 11.93 -39.37 25.90
N GLY A 339 13.19 -39.43 25.60
CA GLY A 339 14.03 -40.57 25.87
C GLY A 339 13.95 -40.94 27.36
N SER A 340 13.44 -42.12 27.61
CA SER A 340 13.45 -42.77 28.91
C SER A 340 14.87 -42.77 29.46
N GLY A 341 15.05 -42.14 30.62
CA GLY A 341 16.30 -42.20 31.38
C GLY A 341 16.66 -43.68 31.70
N SER A 342 17.71 -44.17 31.08
CA SER A 342 18.36 -45.43 31.46
C SER A 342 19.57 -45.04 32.29
N ALA A 343 19.50 -45.44 33.56
CA ALA A 343 20.58 -45.38 34.54
C ALA A 343 21.80 -46.13 34.04
N CYS A 344 22.91 -45.44 33.90
CA CYS A 344 24.23 -46.10 33.79
C CYS A 344 24.79 -46.25 35.21
N ARG A 345 24.71 -47.52 35.69
CA ARG A 345 25.49 -47.97 36.87
C ARG A 345 26.93 -48.19 36.47
N ALA A 346 27.77 -47.82 37.40
CA ALA A 346 29.21 -47.97 37.42
C ALA A 346 29.79 -49.31 36.97
N ARG A 347 30.92 -49.28 36.27
CA ARG A 347 32.16 -49.98 36.63
C ARG A 347 33.37 -49.23 36.08
#